data_b3418af7ac4c6092550b632a6b272777
#
_entry.id   b3418af7ac4c6092550b632a6b272777
#
_cell.length_a   1.000
_cell.length_b   1.000
_cell.length_c   1.000
_cell.angle_alpha   90.00
_cell.angle_beta   90.00
_cell.angle_gamma   90.00
#
_symmetry.space_group_name_H-M   'P 1'
#
loop_
_entity.id
_entity.type
_entity.pdbx_description
1 polymer ?
#
loop_
_entity_poly.entity_id
_entity_poly.type
_entity_poly.pdbx_seq_one_letter_code
_entity_poly.pdbx_strand_id
1 'polypeptide(L)'
;FCFTPKGMIIKLPKHATPIDFAYAVHTKIGDAAIGCEINGKESPLQSTLVNGDVVKIITSKKASPSLHWLSSTKTGKARAAIRRYWQYKDGSQTTKTKEYRTILWISLIDQPGKLGDVTTMIGENKVNISSVEMVEKTEKAINFRFNLIIHDLKNFTKLISCLLYTSPSP
;
A
#
# COMPACT_ATOMS: atom_id res chain seq x y z
N PHE A 1 -12.60 1.89 30.33
CA PHE A 1 -13.86 2.42 29.80
C PHE A 1 -13.82 3.93 29.76
N CYS A 2 -14.17 4.50 28.61
CA CYS A 2 -14.33 5.92 28.42
C CYS A 2 -15.78 6.24 28.03
N PHE A 3 -16.17 7.50 28.15
CA PHE A 3 -17.54 7.91 27.93
C PHE A 3 -17.63 8.98 26.83
N THR A 4 -18.70 8.91 26.02
CA THR A 4 -19.05 10.05 25.16
C THR A 4 -19.76 11.12 26.02
N PRO A 5 -19.83 12.38 25.54
CA PRO A 5 -20.59 13.42 26.26
C PRO A 5 -22.07 13.07 26.48
N LYS A 6 -22.62 12.19 25.65
CA LYS A 6 -23.99 11.71 25.79
C LYS A 6 -24.15 10.53 26.79
N GLY A 7 -23.03 10.07 27.37
CA GLY A 7 -23.03 8.98 28.34
C GLY A 7 -22.87 7.58 27.77
N MET A 8 -22.58 7.45 26.47
CA MET A 8 -22.30 6.14 25.89
C MET A 8 -20.94 5.62 26.39
N ILE A 9 -20.88 4.36 26.74
CA ILE A 9 -19.67 3.71 27.24
C ILE A 9 -18.91 3.08 26.09
N ILE A 10 -17.61 3.40 25.98
CA ILE A 10 -16.72 2.86 24.97
C ILE A 10 -15.62 2.07 25.68
N LYS A 11 -15.50 0.80 25.35
CA LYS A 11 -14.44 -0.06 25.89
C LYS A 11 -13.20 0.02 25.02
N LEU A 12 -12.08 0.38 25.62
CA LEU A 12 -10.79 0.52 24.92
C LEU A 12 -9.70 -0.21 25.70
N PRO A 13 -8.64 -0.68 25.00
CA PRO A 13 -7.49 -1.27 25.67
C PRO A 13 -6.72 -0.23 26.47
N LYS A 14 -5.89 -0.69 27.37
CA LYS A 14 -5.00 0.16 28.16
C LYS A 14 -4.08 0.97 27.22
N HIS A 15 -3.85 2.22 27.56
CA HIS A 15 -3.04 3.16 26.78
C HIS A 15 -3.65 3.61 25.44
N ALA A 16 -4.93 3.35 25.21
CA ALA A 16 -5.64 3.85 24.05
C ALA A 16 -5.63 5.38 23.97
N THR A 17 -5.72 5.90 22.75
CA THR A 17 -5.72 7.34 22.50
C THR A 17 -7.10 7.82 22.05
N PRO A 18 -7.35 9.15 22.00
CA PRO A 18 -8.57 9.70 21.41
C PRO A 18 -8.82 9.25 19.97
N ILE A 19 -7.77 8.92 19.21
CA ILE A 19 -7.90 8.36 17.86
C ILE A 19 -8.59 6.99 17.93
N ASP A 20 -8.13 6.11 18.83
CA ASP A 20 -8.78 4.81 19.07
C ASP A 20 -10.24 4.99 19.48
N PHE A 21 -10.51 5.96 20.34
CA PHE A 21 -11.86 6.28 20.78
C PHE A 21 -12.75 6.72 19.61
N ALA A 22 -12.26 7.62 18.77
CA ALA A 22 -13.00 8.12 17.61
C ALA A 22 -13.42 7.01 16.67
N TYR A 23 -12.51 6.09 16.34
CA TYR A 23 -12.83 4.95 15.47
C TYR A 23 -13.71 3.90 16.17
N ALA A 24 -13.62 3.80 17.47
CA ALA A 24 -14.51 2.91 18.23
C ALA A 24 -15.96 3.42 18.22
N VAL A 25 -16.17 4.74 18.21
CA VAL A 25 -17.49 5.34 18.08
C VAL A 25 -18.05 5.11 16.68
N HIS A 26 -17.34 5.54 15.67
CA HIS A 26 -17.70 5.32 14.26
C HIS A 26 -16.51 5.65 13.36
N THR A 27 -16.35 4.88 12.29
CA THR A 27 -15.27 5.09 11.31
C THR A 27 -15.26 6.51 10.72
N LYS A 28 -16.45 7.05 10.41
CA LYS A 28 -16.56 8.43 9.88
C LYS A 28 -16.10 9.48 10.87
N ILE A 29 -16.27 9.27 12.16
CA ILE A 29 -15.81 10.18 13.20
C ILE A 29 -14.29 10.13 13.28
N GLY A 30 -13.71 8.94 13.24
CA GLY A 30 -12.26 8.78 13.20
C GLY A 30 -11.61 9.43 11.99
N ASP A 31 -12.17 9.21 10.81
CA ASP A 31 -11.64 9.79 9.56
C ASP A 31 -11.73 11.32 9.53
N ALA A 32 -12.71 11.90 10.19
CA ALA A 32 -12.95 13.35 10.21
C ALA A 32 -12.37 14.06 11.44
N ALA A 33 -11.71 13.35 12.34
CA ALA A 33 -11.21 13.91 13.59
C ALA A 33 -10.10 14.95 13.36
N ILE A 34 -10.22 16.10 13.98
CA ILE A 34 -9.22 17.17 13.93
C ILE A 34 -8.69 17.52 15.32
N GLY A 35 -9.39 17.15 16.37
CA GLY A 35 -9.02 17.42 17.73
C GLY A 35 -9.94 16.71 18.70
N CYS A 36 -9.71 16.89 19.98
CA CYS A 36 -10.53 16.31 21.03
C CYS A 36 -10.52 17.13 22.30
N GLU A 37 -11.55 16.93 23.13
CA GLU A 37 -11.61 17.42 24.49
C GLU A 37 -11.71 16.23 25.43
N ILE A 38 -10.84 16.17 26.43
CA ILE A 38 -10.87 15.15 27.47
C ILE A 38 -11.32 15.83 28.76
N ASN A 39 -12.45 15.40 29.30
CA ASN A 39 -13.06 15.99 30.51
C ASN A 39 -13.29 17.51 30.38
N GLY A 40 -13.69 17.95 29.19
CA GLY A 40 -13.93 19.36 28.89
C GLY A 40 -12.69 20.20 28.59
N LYS A 41 -11.52 19.57 28.53
CA LYS A 41 -10.25 20.23 28.27
C LYS A 41 -9.69 19.82 26.92
N GLU A 42 -9.37 20.79 26.07
CA GLU A 42 -8.75 20.52 24.77
C GLU A 42 -7.43 19.76 24.94
N SER A 43 -7.27 18.69 24.20
CA SER A 43 -6.13 17.78 24.33
C SER A 43 -5.69 17.27 22.98
N PRO A 44 -4.41 16.88 22.82
CA PRO A 44 -3.93 16.28 21.59
C PRO A 44 -4.58 14.91 21.32
N LEU A 45 -4.77 14.59 20.04
CA LEU A 45 -5.29 13.26 19.63
C LEU A 45 -4.39 12.10 20.00
N GLN A 46 -3.12 12.35 20.29
CA GLN A 46 -2.16 11.35 20.72
C GLN A 46 -2.09 11.16 22.24
N SER A 47 -2.92 11.86 23.00
CA SER A 47 -2.96 11.74 24.46
C SER A 47 -3.37 10.32 24.88
N THR A 48 -2.86 9.87 26.02
CA THR A 48 -3.29 8.58 26.57
C THR A 48 -4.56 8.77 27.38
N LEU A 49 -5.59 7.97 27.08
CA LEU A 49 -6.85 7.99 27.83
C LEU A 49 -6.73 7.13 29.09
N VAL A 50 -7.40 7.56 30.14
CA VAL A 50 -7.52 6.80 31.40
C VAL A 50 -8.97 6.44 31.64
N ASN A 51 -9.17 5.41 32.48
CA ASN A 51 -10.51 4.93 32.80
C ASN A 51 -11.37 6.05 33.41
N GLY A 52 -12.56 6.20 32.89
CA GLY A 52 -13.50 7.24 33.34
C GLY A 52 -13.46 8.56 32.58
N ASP A 53 -12.53 8.71 31.63
CA ASP A 53 -12.46 9.95 30.82
C ASP A 53 -13.71 10.14 29.96
N VAL A 54 -14.20 11.37 29.91
CA VAL A 54 -15.24 11.80 28.99
C VAL A 54 -14.56 12.44 27.79
N VAL A 55 -14.71 11.84 26.62
CA VAL A 55 -13.99 12.22 25.40
C VAL A 55 -14.97 12.77 24.37
N LYS A 56 -14.71 13.98 23.89
CA LYS A 56 -15.43 14.60 22.80
C LYS A 56 -14.49 14.74 21.61
N ILE A 57 -14.86 14.17 20.48
CA ILE A 57 -14.08 14.28 19.25
C ILE A 57 -14.59 15.44 18.42
N ILE A 58 -13.67 16.32 18.03
CA ILE A 58 -13.96 17.45 17.15
C ILE A 58 -13.69 17.01 15.72
N THR A 59 -14.67 17.17 14.86
CA THR A 59 -14.61 16.70 13.47
C THR A 59 -14.72 17.86 12.47
N SER A 60 -14.18 17.64 11.27
CA SER A 60 -14.32 18.57 10.14
C SER A 60 -14.57 17.78 8.86
N LYS A 61 -15.45 18.29 8.00
CA LYS A 61 -15.75 17.66 6.71
C LYS A 61 -14.55 17.62 5.77
N LYS A 62 -13.59 18.50 5.96
CA LYS A 62 -12.37 18.60 5.15
C LYS A 62 -11.20 17.82 5.72
N ALA A 63 -11.36 17.21 6.88
CA ALA A 63 -10.29 16.48 7.55
C ALA A 63 -10.07 15.11 6.93
N SER A 64 -8.86 14.64 7.04
CA SER A 64 -8.47 13.29 6.67
C SER A 64 -7.57 12.70 7.75
N PRO A 65 -7.59 11.37 7.96
CA PRO A 65 -6.73 10.76 8.95
C PRO A 65 -5.26 10.86 8.53
N SER A 66 -4.38 10.99 9.53
CA SER A 66 -2.94 11.01 9.31
C SER A 66 -2.34 9.62 9.40
N LEU A 67 -1.42 9.28 8.51
CA LEU A 67 -0.65 8.03 8.61
C LEU A 67 0.21 7.97 9.87
N HIS A 68 0.60 9.12 10.41
CA HIS A 68 1.35 9.18 11.68
C HIS A 68 0.55 8.66 12.86
N TRP A 69 -0.79 8.65 12.76
CA TRP A 69 -1.64 8.10 13.82
C TRP A 69 -1.43 6.61 14.05
N LEU A 70 -0.90 5.88 13.05
CA LEU A 70 -0.62 4.44 13.19
C LEU A 70 0.35 4.16 14.34
N SER A 71 1.27 5.06 14.61
CA SER A 71 2.20 4.91 15.73
C SER A 71 1.56 5.19 17.10
N SER A 72 0.46 5.96 17.13
CA SER A 72 -0.23 6.36 18.36
C SER A 72 -1.45 5.49 18.67
N THR A 73 -1.93 4.69 17.71
CA THR A 73 -3.12 3.85 17.89
C THR A 73 -2.76 2.52 18.55
N LYS A 74 -3.67 2.02 19.40
CA LYS A 74 -3.52 0.75 20.10
C LYS A 74 -4.52 -0.31 19.65
N THR A 75 -5.60 0.09 18.98
CA THR A 75 -6.63 -0.84 18.50
C THR A 75 -6.39 -1.26 17.06
N GLY A 76 -6.66 -2.53 16.76
CA GLY A 76 -6.64 -3.03 15.38
C GLY A 76 -7.69 -2.38 14.51
N LYS A 77 -8.84 -2.02 15.10
CA LYS A 77 -9.93 -1.34 14.37
C LYS A 77 -9.50 0.03 13.84
N ALA A 78 -8.85 0.85 14.66
CA ALA A 78 -8.35 2.16 14.24
C ALA A 78 -7.27 2.01 13.17
N ARG A 79 -6.30 1.13 13.36
CA ARG A 79 -5.22 0.89 12.40
C ARG A 79 -5.75 0.41 11.04
N ALA A 80 -6.68 -0.54 11.06
CA ALA A 80 -7.29 -1.07 9.84
C ALA A 80 -8.09 0.02 9.11
N ALA A 81 -8.83 0.85 9.83
CA ALA A 81 -9.61 1.94 9.25
C ALA A 81 -8.73 3.01 8.60
N ILE A 82 -7.63 3.40 9.24
CA ILE A 82 -6.68 4.38 8.70
C ILE A 82 -6.03 3.85 7.43
N ARG A 83 -5.59 2.61 7.44
CA ARG A 83 -4.99 1.96 6.26
C ARG A 83 -5.99 1.86 5.11
N ARG A 84 -7.23 1.48 5.40
CA ARG A 84 -8.31 1.37 4.40
C ARG A 84 -8.62 2.72 3.78
N TYR A 85 -8.66 3.79 4.57
CA TYR A 85 -8.90 5.15 4.07
C TYR A 85 -7.87 5.53 3.01
N TRP A 86 -6.59 5.35 3.30
CA TRP A 86 -5.52 5.72 2.39
C TRP A 86 -5.45 4.80 1.16
N GLN A 87 -5.77 3.53 1.30
CA GLN A 87 -5.88 2.61 0.16
C GLN A 87 -6.99 3.02 -0.79
N TYR A 88 -8.13 3.43 -0.26
CA TYR A 88 -9.25 3.88 -1.07
C TYR A 88 -8.93 5.19 -1.80
N LYS A 89 -8.26 6.13 -1.13
CA LYS A 89 -7.95 7.45 -1.68
C LYS A 89 -6.87 7.39 -2.76
N ASP A 90 -5.96 6.43 -2.71
CA ASP A 90 -4.93 6.23 -3.74
C ASP A 90 -5.48 5.64 -5.05
N GLY A 91 -6.80 5.52 -5.17
CA GLY A 91 -7.45 5.06 -6.39
C GLY A 91 -7.33 3.57 -6.65
N SER A 92 -6.73 2.84 -5.74
CA SER A 92 -6.67 1.39 -5.81
C SER A 92 -7.97 0.78 -5.29
N GLN A 93 -9.03 0.92 -6.08
CA GLN A 93 -10.32 0.30 -5.79
C GLN A 93 -10.30 -1.22 -5.89
N THR A 94 -9.21 -1.78 -6.21
CA THR A 94 -9.09 -3.22 -6.38
C THR A 94 -7.84 -3.66 -5.69
N THR A 95 -8.00 -4.70 -4.89
CA THR A 95 -6.93 -5.60 -4.48
C THR A 95 -5.55 -5.01 -4.74
N LYS A 96 -4.83 -4.73 -3.70
CA LYS A 96 -3.42 -4.34 -3.79
C LYS A 96 -2.73 -5.20 -4.83
N THR A 97 -2.67 -4.73 -6.05
CA THR A 97 -1.67 -5.23 -6.96
C THR A 97 -0.36 -4.65 -6.45
N LYS A 98 0.32 -5.43 -5.63
CA LYS A 98 1.69 -5.09 -5.29
C LYS A 98 2.44 -5.00 -6.61
N GLU A 99 2.96 -3.84 -6.91
CA GLU A 99 3.88 -3.70 -8.03
C GLU A 99 5.24 -4.20 -7.58
N TYR A 100 5.77 -5.17 -8.29
CA TYR A 100 7.13 -5.62 -8.12
C TYR A 100 7.96 -5.05 -9.26
N ARG A 101 9.01 -4.32 -8.93
CA ARG A 101 9.95 -3.84 -9.93
C ARG A 101 11.14 -4.77 -9.95
N THR A 102 11.47 -5.29 -11.12
CA THR A 102 12.60 -6.20 -11.27
C THR A 102 13.40 -5.86 -12.52
N ILE A 103 14.65 -6.30 -12.52
CA ILE A 103 15.56 -6.12 -13.64
C ILE A 103 15.85 -7.51 -14.21
N LEU A 104 15.62 -7.66 -15.51
CA LEU A 104 15.88 -8.90 -16.22
C LEU A 104 17.01 -8.65 -17.23
N TRP A 105 18.05 -9.46 -17.13
CA TRP A 105 19.17 -9.40 -18.06
C TRP A 105 19.00 -10.50 -19.09
N ILE A 106 18.94 -10.12 -20.37
CA ILE A 106 18.72 -11.07 -21.46
C ILE A 106 19.83 -10.88 -22.49
N SER A 107 20.45 -12.00 -22.86
CA SER A 107 21.41 -12.04 -23.95
C SER A 107 20.73 -12.61 -25.19
N LEU A 108 20.67 -11.85 -26.27
CA LEU A 108 20.01 -12.24 -27.51
C LEU A 108 21.03 -12.34 -28.65
N ILE A 109 20.78 -13.30 -29.55
CA ILE A 109 21.52 -13.38 -30.79
C ILE A 109 21.21 -12.14 -31.64
N ASP A 110 22.23 -11.52 -32.22
CA ASP A 110 22.07 -10.33 -33.06
C ASP A 110 21.44 -10.70 -34.41
N GLN A 111 20.12 -10.90 -34.41
CA GLN A 111 19.32 -11.21 -35.59
C GLN A 111 18.06 -10.35 -35.61
N PRO A 112 17.58 -9.95 -36.80
CA PRO A 112 16.31 -9.20 -36.89
C PRO A 112 15.16 -9.93 -36.24
N GLY A 113 14.33 -9.20 -35.49
CA GLY A 113 13.12 -9.71 -34.86
C GLY A 113 13.31 -10.38 -33.51
N LYS A 114 14.52 -10.65 -33.06
CA LYS A 114 14.75 -11.32 -31.77
C LYS A 114 14.30 -10.48 -30.58
N LEU A 115 14.60 -9.19 -30.58
CA LEU A 115 14.12 -8.28 -29.53
C LEU A 115 12.60 -8.17 -29.55
N GLY A 116 11.99 -8.11 -30.74
CA GLY A 116 10.53 -8.10 -30.90
C GLY A 116 9.88 -9.36 -30.32
N ASP A 117 10.47 -10.53 -30.56
CA ASP A 117 9.97 -11.79 -30.01
C ASP A 117 9.96 -11.77 -28.48
N VAL A 118 11.02 -11.27 -27.86
CA VAL A 118 11.12 -11.17 -26.40
C VAL A 118 10.12 -10.17 -25.83
N THR A 119 9.99 -9.01 -26.43
CA THR A 119 9.05 -7.98 -25.97
C THR A 119 7.59 -8.43 -26.13
N THR A 120 7.27 -9.14 -27.20
CA THR A 120 5.95 -9.74 -27.41
C THR A 120 5.65 -10.78 -26.32
N MET A 121 6.61 -11.65 -26.04
CA MET A 121 6.47 -12.67 -25.00
C MET A 121 6.23 -12.06 -23.61
N ILE A 122 6.94 -10.98 -23.28
CA ILE A 122 6.76 -10.24 -22.02
C ILE A 122 5.34 -9.67 -21.95
N GLY A 123 4.87 -9.06 -23.03
CA GLY A 123 3.51 -8.49 -23.08
C GLY A 123 2.42 -9.56 -23.00
N GLU A 124 2.58 -10.70 -23.66
CA GLU A 124 1.63 -11.81 -23.60
C GLU A 124 1.46 -12.38 -22.19
N ASN A 125 2.51 -12.33 -21.39
CA ASN A 125 2.46 -12.75 -19.99
C ASN A 125 2.02 -11.62 -19.03
N LYS A 126 1.46 -10.55 -19.56
CA LYS A 126 0.90 -9.43 -18.79
C LYS A 126 1.92 -8.73 -17.87
N VAL A 127 3.17 -8.70 -18.30
CA VAL A 127 4.24 -7.97 -17.61
C VAL A 127 4.53 -6.70 -18.39
N ASN A 128 4.60 -5.57 -17.67
CA ASN A 128 4.88 -4.28 -18.29
C ASN A 128 6.39 -4.01 -18.35
N ILE A 129 6.83 -3.46 -19.46
CA ILE A 129 8.22 -3.04 -19.64
C ILE A 129 8.28 -1.55 -19.32
N SER A 130 9.05 -1.18 -18.28
CA SER A 130 9.28 0.23 -17.92
C SER A 130 10.34 0.85 -18.82
N SER A 131 11.43 0.14 -19.04
CA SER A 131 12.48 0.58 -19.94
C SER A 131 13.31 -0.61 -20.42
N VAL A 132 13.96 -0.44 -21.57
CA VAL A 132 14.88 -1.41 -22.16
C VAL A 132 16.17 -0.68 -22.52
N GLU A 133 17.31 -1.20 -22.09
CA GLU A 133 18.61 -0.65 -22.41
C GLU A 133 19.52 -1.71 -23.02
N MET A 134 20.21 -1.34 -24.09
CA MET A 134 21.29 -2.17 -24.64
C MET A 134 22.54 -1.89 -23.81
N VAL A 135 23.00 -2.89 -23.08
CA VAL A 135 24.15 -2.74 -22.16
C VAL A 135 25.46 -3.02 -22.85
N GLU A 136 25.51 -4.09 -23.66
CA GLU A 136 26.70 -4.51 -24.35
C GLU A 136 26.34 -5.18 -25.67
N LYS A 137 27.15 -4.94 -26.70
CA LYS A 137 27.00 -5.57 -28.00
C LYS A 137 28.33 -6.28 -28.32
N THR A 138 28.24 -7.58 -28.52
CA THR A 138 29.36 -8.40 -29.00
C THR A 138 29.07 -8.83 -30.44
N GLU A 139 30.04 -9.47 -31.09
CA GLU A 139 29.86 -9.95 -32.46
C GLU A 139 28.74 -11.00 -32.62
N LYS A 140 28.44 -11.74 -31.53
CA LYS A 140 27.49 -12.85 -31.56
C LYS A 140 26.19 -12.57 -30.82
N ALA A 141 26.19 -11.63 -29.86
CA ALA A 141 25.05 -11.40 -29.01
C ALA A 141 24.93 -9.95 -28.57
N ILE A 142 23.73 -9.57 -28.21
CA ILE A 142 23.43 -8.26 -27.62
C ILE A 142 22.83 -8.50 -26.25
N ASN A 143 23.40 -7.85 -25.24
CA ASN A 143 22.91 -7.93 -23.87
C ASN A 143 21.98 -6.75 -23.57
N PHE A 144 20.78 -7.05 -23.15
CA PHE A 144 19.78 -6.07 -22.79
C PHE A 144 19.44 -6.14 -21.32
N ARG A 145 19.16 -4.97 -20.77
CA ARG A 145 18.61 -4.82 -19.42
C ARG A 145 17.16 -4.35 -19.54
N PHE A 146 16.24 -5.19 -19.10
CA PHE A 146 14.82 -4.87 -19.07
C PHE A 146 14.41 -4.50 -17.66
N ASN A 147 13.86 -3.31 -17.48
CA ASN A 147 13.21 -2.93 -16.24
C ASN A 147 11.74 -3.27 -16.35
N LEU A 148 11.28 -4.20 -15.54
CA LEU A 148 9.93 -4.75 -15.61
C LEU A 148 9.10 -4.35 -14.41
N ILE A 149 7.79 -4.17 -14.63
CA ILE A 149 6.80 -3.97 -13.58
C ILE A 149 5.88 -5.19 -13.60
N ILE A 150 5.86 -5.90 -12.48
CA ILE A 150 5.13 -7.15 -12.33
C ILE A 150 3.98 -6.93 -11.36
N HIS A 151 2.76 -7.25 -11.78
CA HIS A 151 1.58 -7.18 -10.93
C HIS A 151 1.18 -8.54 -10.35
N ASP A 152 1.53 -9.62 -11.03
CA ASP A 152 1.25 -10.98 -10.59
C ASP A 152 2.49 -11.86 -10.77
N LEU A 153 2.99 -12.41 -9.67
CA LEU A 153 4.17 -13.26 -9.68
C LEU A 153 3.97 -14.53 -10.51
N LYS A 154 2.74 -15.02 -10.64
CA LYS A 154 2.43 -16.19 -11.48
C LYS A 154 2.73 -15.89 -12.96
N ASN A 155 2.38 -14.69 -13.41
CA ASN A 155 2.66 -14.27 -14.79
C ASN A 155 4.17 -14.16 -15.04
N PHE A 156 4.92 -13.66 -14.04
CA PHE A 156 6.37 -13.59 -14.13
C PHE A 156 7.01 -14.97 -14.18
N THR A 157 6.53 -15.90 -13.38
CA THR A 157 7.02 -17.29 -13.41
C THR A 157 6.80 -17.95 -14.78
N LYS A 158 5.61 -17.72 -15.37
CA LYS A 158 5.30 -18.20 -16.73
C LYS A 158 6.24 -17.57 -17.76
N LEU A 159 6.50 -16.28 -17.64
CA LEU A 159 7.41 -15.55 -18.54
C LEU A 159 8.82 -16.17 -18.50
N ILE A 160 9.35 -16.37 -17.30
CA ILE A 160 10.69 -16.96 -17.12
C ILE A 160 10.74 -18.36 -17.72
N SER A 161 9.70 -19.17 -17.49
CA SER A 161 9.61 -20.52 -18.09
C SER A 161 9.62 -20.43 -19.62
N CYS A 162 8.85 -19.52 -20.21
CA CYS A 162 8.82 -19.32 -21.66
C CYS A 162 10.19 -18.89 -22.20
N LEU A 163 10.87 -17.98 -21.53
CA LEU A 163 12.19 -17.50 -21.96
C LEU A 163 13.26 -18.60 -21.90
N LEU A 164 13.20 -19.45 -20.88
CA LEU A 164 14.14 -20.55 -20.72
C LEU A 164 13.92 -21.66 -21.76
N TYR A 165 12.66 -21.95 -22.11
CA TYR A 165 12.32 -23.01 -23.06
C TYR A 165 12.46 -22.57 -24.51
N THR A 166 12.28 -21.29 -24.82
CA THR A 166 12.41 -20.78 -26.19
C THR A 166 13.81 -20.31 -26.52
N SER A 167 14.66 -20.20 -25.51
CA SER A 167 16.08 -19.92 -25.74
C SER A 167 16.67 -21.11 -26.50
N PRO A 168 17.18 -20.93 -27.73
CA PRO A 168 17.78 -22.04 -28.41
C PRO A 168 18.97 -22.55 -27.62
N SER A 169 18.90 -23.79 -27.21
CA SER A 169 20.06 -24.47 -26.64
C SER A 169 21.18 -24.43 -27.67
N PRO A 170 22.36 -24.06 -27.26
CA PRO A 170 23.50 -24.17 -28.15
C PRO A 170 23.75 -25.61 -28.57
#